data_3b3f32486f28fa78194994f4d90afbc7
#
_entry.id   3b3f32486f28fa78194994f4d90afbc7
#
_cell.length_a   1.000
_cell.length_b   1.000
_cell.length_c   1.000
_cell.angle_alpha   90.00
_cell.angle_beta   90.00
_cell.angle_gamma   90.00
#
_symmetry.space_group_name_H-M   'P 1'
#
loop_
_entity.id
_entity.type
_entity.pdbx_description
1 polymer ?
#
loop_
_entity_poly.entity_id
_entity_poly.type
_entity_poly.pdbx_seq_one_letter_code
_entity_poly.pdbx_strand_id
1 'polypeptide(L)'
;MIDIANERMNILFSMAKKEFSNNPNRSHRYVSLARKISKKYNTKIPENWRRSYCKNCYKFLNPSKNSSVRLFDGEVNIKCHECNEVMKIPYKKEKKEKRRAKIEYYAIKKRNNE
;
A
#
# COMPACT_ATOMS: atom_id res chain seq x y z
N MET A 1 7.52 -12.75 -18.90
CA MET A 1 7.82 -11.29 -18.86
C MET A 1 7.12 -10.55 -17.71
N ILE A 2 5.81 -10.76 -17.54
CA ILE A 2 5.05 -10.12 -16.45
C ILE A 2 5.58 -10.53 -15.07
N ASP A 3 5.89 -11.81 -14.88
CA ASP A 3 6.42 -12.31 -13.60
C ASP A 3 7.79 -11.71 -13.26
N ILE A 4 8.64 -11.54 -14.27
CA ILE A 4 9.96 -10.91 -14.11
C ILE A 4 9.79 -9.43 -13.74
N ALA A 5 8.84 -8.74 -14.39
CA ALA A 5 8.54 -7.34 -14.11
C ALA A 5 8.05 -7.16 -12.66
N ASN A 6 7.13 -8.02 -12.21
CA ASN A 6 6.63 -8.01 -10.83
C ASN A 6 7.75 -8.25 -9.82
N GLU A 7 8.63 -9.20 -10.10
CA GLU A 7 9.77 -9.50 -9.23
C GLU A 7 10.72 -8.30 -9.13
N ARG A 8 11.03 -7.65 -10.24
CA ARG A 8 11.89 -6.45 -10.26
C ARG A 8 11.26 -5.29 -9.50
N MET A 9 9.95 -5.07 -9.67
CA MET A 9 9.24 -4.03 -8.93
C MET A 9 9.26 -4.31 -7.42
N ASN A 10 9.05 -5.56 -7.01
CA ASN A 10 9.13 -5.95 -5.61
C ASN A 10 10.51 -5.67 -5.01
N ILE A 11 11.57 -6.00 -5.75
CA ILE A 11 12.95 -5.74 -5.32
C ILE A 11 13.19 -4.24 -5.16
N LEU A 12 12.76 -3.43 -6.13
CA LEU A 12 12.94 -1.98 -6.10
C LEU A 12 12.22 -1.34 -4.92
N PHE A 13 10.98 -1.73 -4.65
CA PHE A 13 10.23 -1.20 -3.51
C PHE A 13 10.82 -1.66 -2.18
N SER A 14 11.31 -2.89 -2.10
CA SER A 14 11.99 -3.39 -0.90
C SER A 14 13.26 -2.60 -0.61
N MET A 15 14.04 -2.30 -1.64
CA MET A 15 15.23 -1.46 -1.54
C MET A 15 14.87 -0.04 -1.12
N ALA A 16 13.80 0.52 -1.69
CA ALA A 16 13.32 1.85 -1.33
C ALA A 16 12.97 1.93 0.16
N LYS A 17 12.31 0.91 0.68
CA LYS A 17 11.97 0.84 2.09
C LYS A 17 13.20 0.78 3.00
N LYS A 18 14.20 0.01 2.61
CA LYS A 18 15.45 -0.12 3.37
C LYS A 18 16.29 1.16 3.36
N GLU A 19 16.39 1.80 2.19
CA GLU A 19 17.26 2.97 2.01
C GLU A 19 16.64 4.29 2.47
N PHE A 20 15.36 4.33 2.76
CA PHE A 20 14.67 5.58 3.09
C PHE A 20 15.28 6.28 4.31
N SER A 21 15.67 5.54 5.32
CA SER A 21 16.26 6.10 6.54
C SER A 21 17.63 6.74 6.29
N ASN A 22 18.42 6.15 5.38
CA ASN A 22 19.78 6.62 5.08
C ASN A 22 19.80 7.62 3.93
N ASN A 23 19.02 7.38 2.88
CA ASN A 23 19.01 8.23 1.69
C ASN A 23 17.64 8.23 1.03
N PRO A 24 16.75 9.17 1.42
CA PRO A 24 15.40 9.26 0.85
C PRO A 24 15.38 9.47 -0.67
N ASN A 25 16.37 10.17 -1.22
CA ASN A 25 16.44 10.42 -2.66
C ASN A 25 16.61 9.13 -3.45
N ARG A 26 17.36 8.15 -2.94
CA ARG A 26 17.48 6.84 -3.56
C ARG A 26 16.14 6.10 -3.56
N SER A 27 15.41 6.18 -2.47
CA SER A 27 14.08 5.57 -2.37
C SER A 27 13.13 6.13 -3.43
N HIS A 28 13.11 7.43 -3.61
CA HIS A 28 12.29 8.08 -4.63
C HIS A 28 12.70 7.63 -6.05
N ARG A 29 14.00 7.46 -6.29
CA ARG A 29 14.50 6.97 -7.56
C ARG A 29 14.08 5.53 -7.83
N TYR A 30 14.12 4.66 -6.82
CA TYR A 30 13.68 3.27 -6.96
C TYR A 30 12.20 3.18 -7.31
N VAL A 31 11.35 4.02 -6.71
CA VAL A 31 9.94 4.11 -7.06
C VAL A 31 9.75 4.54 -8.50
N SER A 32 10.51 5.53 -8.95
CA SER A 32 10.49 6.01 -10.33
C SER A 32 10.86 4.90 -11.31
N LEU A 33 11.90 4.12 -11.01
CA LEU A 33 12.31 2.99 -11.82
C LEU A 33 11.25 1.89 -11.87
N ALA A 34 10.62 1.59 -10.73
CA ALA A 34 9.55 0.61 -10.67
C ALA A 34 8.35 1.04 -11.53
N ARG A 35 8.00 2.32 -11.50
CA ARG A 35 6.93 2.87 -12.33
C ARG A 35 7.25 2.76 -13.82
N LYS A 36 8.50 2.98 -14.21
CA LYS A 36 8.95 2.81 -15.61
C LYS A 36 8.81 1.35 -16.06
N ILE A 37 9.14 0.40 -15.21
CA ILE A 37 8.96 -1.03 -15.49
C ILE A 37 7.49 -1.37 -15.67
N SER A 38 6.64 -0.89 -14.78
CA SER A 38 5.19 -1.07 -14.87
C SER A 38 4.65 -0.57 -16.21
N LYS A 39 5.09 0.59 -16.64
CA LYS A 39 4.67 1.22 -17.89
C LYS A 39 5.20 0.48 -19.12
N LYS A 40 6.47 0.06 -19.08
CA LYS A 40 7.13 -0.63 -20.19
C LYS A 40 6.48 -1.99 -20.50
N TYR A 41 6.17 -2.77 -19.48
CA TYR A 41 5.60 -4.10 -19.64
C TYR A 41 4.07 -4.11 -19.53
N ASN A 42 3.46 -2.94 -19.41
CA ASN A 42 2.01 -2.77 -19.31
C ASN A 42 1.40 -3.65 -18.21
N THR A 43 2.08 -3.72 -17.08
CA THR A 43 1.64 -4.48 -15.91
C THR A 43 1.45 -3.56 -14.72
N LYS A 44 0.50 -3.90 -13.86
CA LYS A 44 0.22 -3.08 -12.67
C LYS A 44 1.29 -3.27 -11.60
N ILE A 45 1.54 -2.22 -10.83
CA ILE A 45 2.40 -2.31 -9.66
C ILE A 45 1.75 -3.27 -8.65
N PRO A 46 2.53 -4.17 -8.01
CA PRO A 46 1.98 -5.11 -7.02
C PRO A 46 1.15 -4.40 -5.95
N GLU A 47 0.06 -5.02 -5.55
CA GLU A 47 -0.94 -4.41 -4.67
C GLU A 47 -0.38 -3.99 -3.32
N ASN A 48 0.55 -4.76 -2.78
CA ASN A 48 1.21 -4.46 -1.50
C ASN A 48 2.07 -3.19 -1.54
N TRP A 49 2.45 -2.71 -2.73
CA TRP A 49 3.27 -1.50 -2.89
C TRP A 49 2.51 -0.29 -3.43
N ARG A 50 1.27 -0.47 -3.90
CA ARG A 50 0.48 0.63 -4.47
C ARG A 50 0.26 1.79 -3.51
N ARG A 51 0.20 1.50 -2.20
CA ARG A 51 0.00 2.50 -1.16
C ARG A 51 1.30 3.04 -0.59
N SER A 52 2.45 2.57 -1.09
CA SER A 52 3.76 2.95 -0.60
C SER A 52 4.36 4.14 -1.32
N TYR A 53 3.66 4.72 -2.28
CA TYR A 53 4.12 5.91 -2.98
C TYR A 53 2.95 6.87 -3.23
N CYS A 54 3.27 8.16 -3.34
CA CYS A 54 2.27 9.19 -3.63
C CYS A 54 1.90 9.15 -5.13
N LYS A 55 0.62 9.14 -5.43
CA LYS A 55 0.14 9.12 -6.81
C LYS A 55 0.24 10.47 -7.51
N ASN A 56 0.49 11.54 -6.76
CA ASN A 56 0.64 12.88 -7.31
C ASN A 56 2.11 13.24 -7.56
N CYS A 57 2.97 13.15 -6.56
CA CYS A 57 4.40 13.50 -6.69
C CYS A 57 5.30 12.28 -6.92
N TYR A 58 4.78 11.08 -6.79
CA TYR A 58 5.45 9.80 -7.02
C TYR A 58 6.66 9.52 -6.12
N LYS A 59 6.72 10.16 -4.97
CA LYS A 59 7.76 9.90 -3.98
C LYS A 59 7.36 8.74 -3.09
N PHE A 60 8.35 8.02 -2.60
CA PHE A 60 8.12 6.93 -1.65
C PHE A 60 7.56 7.49 -0.35
N LEU A 61 6.51 6.86 0.17
CA LEU A 61 5.86 7.26 1.42
C LEU A 61 6.27 6.34 2.56
N ASN A 62 6.92 6.90 3.57
CA ASN A 62 7.23 6.20 4.80
C ASN A 62 6.39 6.82 5.93
N PRO A 63 5.41 6.09 6.48
CA PRO A 63 4.57 6.62 7.56
C PRO A 63 5.42 7.12 8.72
N SER A 64 5.01 8.24 9.31
CA SER A 64 5.69 8.95 10.40
C SER A 64 6.92 9.75 9.99
N LYS A 65 7.42 9.63 8.77
CA LYS A 65 8.56 10.41 8.28
C LYS A 65 8.14 11.46 7.25
N ASN A 66 7.60 11.02 6.11
CA ASN A 66 7.14 11.95 5.07
C ASN A 66 5.67 11.80 4.74
N SER A 67 4.94 11.02 5.50
CA SER A 67 3.50 10.83 5.31
C SER A 67 2.81 10.54 6.63
N SER A 68 1.51 10.81 6.69
CA SER A 68 0.68 10.43 7.83
C SER A 68 -0.48 9.59 7.36
N VAL A 69 -0.83 8.59 8.16
CA VAL A 69 -1.93 7.66 7.88
C VAL A 69 -2.97 7.82 8.97
N ARG A 70 -4.22 8.10 8.60
CA ARG A 70 -5.33 8.25 9.53
C ARG A 70 -6.54 7.47 9.04
N LEU A 71 -7.29 6.92 9.98
CA LEU A 71 -8.57 6.26 9.71
C LEU A 71 -9.69 7.25 10.02
N PHE A 72 -10.54 7.50 9.04
CA PHE A 72 -11.67 8.41 9.21
C PHE A 72 -12.82 7.98 8.30
N ASP A 73 -14.02 7.84 8.90
CA ASP A 73 -15.27 7.57 8.18
C ASP A 73 -15.20 6.39 7.21
N GLY A 74 -14.58 5.29 7.66
CA GLY A 74 -14.47 4.07 6.84
C GLY A 74 -13.44 4.14 5.72
N GLU A 75 -12.58 5.15 5.75
CA GLU A 75 -11.52 5.35 4.77
C GLU A 75 -10.16 5.46 5.43
N VAL A 76 -9.13 4.93 4.76
CA VAL A 76 -7.73 5.15 5.14
C VAL A 76 -7.24 6.37 4.38
N ASN A 77 -6.90 7.43 5.10
CA ASN A 77 -6.38 8.67 4.52
C ASN A 77 -4.87 8.70 4.67
N ILE A 78 -4.15 8.71 3.56
CA ILE A 78 -2.69 8.79 3.52
C ILE A 78 -2.33 10.16 2.96
N LYS A 79 -1.77 11.02 3.83
CA LYS A 79 -1.34 12.36 3.44
C LYS A 79 0.15 12.39 3.15
N CYS A 80 0.53 12.84 1.95
CA CYS A 80 1.91 13.07 1.58
C CYS A 80 2.35 14.44 2.09
N HIS A 81 3.43 14.50 2.88
CA HIS A 81 3.94 15.78 3.39
C HIS A 81 4.75 16.55 2.34
N GLU A 82 5.14 15.89 1.25
CA GLU A 82 5.93 16.53 0.18
C GLU A 82 5.07 17.40 -0.74
N CYS A 83 3.87 16.93 -1.10
CA CYS A 83 2.96 17.66 -1.99
C CYS A 83 1.61 17.99 -1.36
N ASN A 84 1.37 17.55 -0.12
CA ASN A 84 0.13 17.74 0.63
C ASN A 84 -1.11 17.06 0.03
N GLU A 85 -0.91 16.13 -0.92
CA GLU A 85 -2.01 15.34 -1.46
C GLU A 85 -2.45 14.26 -0.47
N VAL A 86 -3.75 13.99 -0.45
CA VAL A 86 -4.34 12.97 0.40
C VAL A 86 -4.92 11.86 -0.48
N MET A 87 -4.46 10.64 -0.25
CA MET A 87 -5.03 9.45 -0.88
C MET A 87 -6.08 8.85 0.05
N LYS A 88 -7.29 8.66 -0.45
CA LYS A 88 -8.39 8.06 0.30
C LYS A 88 -8.64 6.65 -0.22
N ILE A 89 -8.54 5.67 0.67
CA ILE A 89 -8.72 4.26 0.33
C ILE A 89 -9.85 3.71 1.20
N PRO A 90 -10.99 3.34 0.61
CA PRO A 90 -12.11 2.81 1.40
C PRO A 90 -11.79 1.41 1.93
N TYR A 91 -12.13 1.15 3.21
CA TYR A 91 -11.98 -0.17 3.81
C TYR A 91 -13.31 -0.73 4.34
N LYS A 92 -14.42 -0.16 3.92
CA LYS A 92 -15.76 -0.58 4.34
C LYS A 92 -16.04 -2.04 4.02
N LYS A 93 -15.59 -2.50 2.84
CA LYS A 93 -15.73 -3.89 2.42
C LYS A 93 -14.98 -4.85 3.36
N GLU A 94 -13.73 -4.54 3.65
CA GLU A 94 -12.89 -5.34 4.55
C GLU A 94 -13.49 -5.40 5.96
N LYS A 95 -13.99 -4.27 6.45
CA LYS A 95 -14.65 -4.17 7.75
C LYS A 95 -15.91 -5.03 7.80
N LYS A 96 -16.72 -5.02 6.74
CA LYS A 96 -17.93 -5.86 6.64
C LYS A 96 -17.58 -7.33 6.59
N GLU A 97 -16.57 -7.72 5.85
CA GLU A 97 -16.10 -9.11 5.76
C GLU A 97 -15.63 -9.63 7.13
N LYS A 98 -14.85 -8.85 7.85
CA LYS A 98 -14.40 -9.20 9.20
C LYS A 98 -15.59 -9.36 10.16
N ARG A 99 -16.58 -8.48 10.07
CA ARG A 99 -17.78 -8.55 10.89
C ARG A 99 -18.59 -9.82 10.59
N ARG A 100 -18.76 -10.15 9.31
CA ARG A 100 -19.46 -11.38 8.90
C ARG A 100 -18.75 -12.63 9.39
N ALA A 101 -17.43 -12.71 9.20
CA ALA A 101 -16.63 -13.83 9.66
C ALA A 101 -16.76 -14.03 11.17
N LYS A 102 -16.75 -12.94 11.93
CA LYS A 102 -16.92 -12.99 13.38
C LYS A 102 -18.31 -13.52 13.78
N ILE A 103 -19.35 -13.05 13.10
CA ILE A 103 -20.74 -13.49 13.35
C ILE A 103 -20.86 -14.99 13.03
N GLU A 104 -20.34 -15.45 11.90
CA GLU A 104 -20.36 -16.86 11.52
C GLU A 104 -19.60 -17.72 12.52
N TYR A 105 -18.43 -17.28 12.97
CA TYR A 105 -17.67 -18.01 13.99
C TYR A 105 -18.46 -18.20 15.26
N TYR A 106 -19.10 -17.18 15.77
CA TYR A 106 -19.91 -17.26 17.00
C TYR A 106 -21.17 -18.12 16.81
N ALA A 107 -21.79 -18.09 15.63
CA ALA A 107 -22.94 -18.91 15.32
C ALA A 107 -22.57 -20.41 15.31
N ILE A 108 -21.43 -20.76 14.70
CA ILE A 108 -20.93 -22.13 14.67
C ILE A 108 -20.57 -22.60 16.08
N LYS A 109 -19.86 -21.77 16.84
CA LYS A 109 -19.50 -22.08 18.22
C LYS A 109 -20.71 -22.33 19.11
N LYS A 110 -21.77 -21.56 18.95
CA LYS A 110 -23.01 -21.73 19.68
C LYS A 110 -23.69 -23.06 19.35
N ARG A 111 -23.72 -23.44 18.07
CA ARG A 111 -24.26 -24.75 17.64
C ARG A 111 -23.51 -25.92 18.25
N ASN A 112 -22.17 -25.83 18.29
CA ASN A 112 -21.34 -26.89 18.82
C ASN A 112 -21.44 -27.08 20.33
N ASN A 113 -21.90 -26.06 21.05
CA ASN A 113 -22.06 -26.05 22.51
C ASN A 113 -23.46 -26.50 22.95
N GLU A 114 -24.37 -26.75 22.02
CA GLU A 114 -25.67 -27.32 22.26
C GLU A 114 -25.61 -28.85 22.07
#